data_03af742ca019e7692838d3d9dfbe68d5
#
_entry.id   03af742ca019e7692838d3d9dfbe68d5
#
_cell.length_a   1.000
_cell.length_b   1.000
_cell.length_c   1.000
_cell.angle_alpha   90.00
_cell.angle_beta   90.00
_cell.angle_gamma   90.00
#
_symmetry.space_group_name_H-M   'P 1'
#
loop_
_entity.id
_entity.type
_entity.pdbx_description
1 polymer ?
#
loop_
_entity_poly.entity_id
_entity_poly.type
_entity_poly.pdbx_seq_one_letter_code
_entity_poly.pdbx_strand_id
1 'polypeptide(L)'
;ATVARTYRKAIDDYLESEEKYRSHMEWYQSEISKCTYRQFTTGFYFHKPDEDTQIYDSNTYISEYVYLGIVKETSEWVEDASFGKRKGFFVKIEQKNKFCVGDWIEVMQPGGRNLSVQVLSMITQEGQAVESAPHPGQVLWVELSKEADQFDILRVGKDVQ
;
A
#
# COMPACT_ATOMS: atom_id res chain seq x y z
N ALA A 1 7.67 -5.60 0.90
CA ALA A 1 7.88 -4.17 1.16
C ALA A 1 7.44 -3.78 2.58
N THR A 2 6.18 -3.99 2.98
CA THR A 2 5.63 -3.51 4.28
C THR A 2 6.48 -3.96 5.47
N VAL A 3 6.74 -5.26 5.63
CA VAL A 3 7.54 -5.79 6.75
C VAL A 3 8.94 -5.17 6.79
N ALA A 4 9.67 -5.21 5.66
CA ALA A 4 11.03 -4.66 5.59
C ALA A 4 11.07 -3.17 5.93
N ARG A 5 10.09 -2.39 5.44
CA ARG A 5 9.95 -0.96 5.75
C ARG A 5 9.70 -0.73 7.24
N THR A 6 8.82 -1.52 7.85
CA THR A 6 8.48 -1.38 9.27
C THR A 6 9.68 -1.70 10.16
N TYR A 7 10.40 -2.80 9.88
CA TYR A 7 11.61 -3.13 10.61
C TYR A 7 12.72 -2.09 10.40
N ARG A 8 12.89 -1.57 9.17
CA ARG A 8 13.87 -0.51 8.91
C ARG A 8 13.57 0.73 9.75
N LYS A 9 12.30 1.17 9.75
CA LYS A 9 11.90 2.30 10.59
C LYS A 9 12.09 2.04 12.07
N ALA A 10 11.77 0.85 12.57
CA ALA A 10 11.96 0.50 13.97
C ALA A 10 13.45 0.55 14.37
N ILE A 11 14.36 0.09 13.50
CA ILE A 11 15.81 0.18 13.70
C ILE A 11 16.27 1.64 13.71
N ASP A 12 15.82 2.45 12.75
CA ASP A 12 16.21 3.86 12.65
C ASP A 12 15.74 4.65 13.87
N ASP A 13 14.49 4.44 14.31
CA ASP A 13 13.94 5.09 15.49
C ASP A 13 14.69 4.66 16.78
N TYR A 14 15.06 3.37 16.90
CA TYR A 14 15.85 2.88 18.04
C TYR A 14 17.27 3.46 18.08
N LEU A 15 17.91 3.58 16.91
CA LEU A 15 19.23 4.19 16.81
C LEU A 15 19.22 5.69 17.12
N GLU A 16 18.08 6.37 16.88
CA GLU A 16 17.92 7.77 17.26
C GLU A 16 17.68 7.91 18.77
N SER A 17 16.71 7.17 19.32
CA SER A 17 16.51 7.03 20.76
C SER A 17 15.56 5.86 21.08
N GLU A 18 15.80 5.19 22.22
CA GLU A 18 14.92 4.13 22.72
C GLU A 18 13.50 4.66 23.02
N GLU A 19 13.38 5.90 23.45
CA GLU A 19 12.09 6.55 23.71
C GLU A 19 11.27 6.70 22.42
N LYS A 20 11.89 7.13 21.33
CA LYS A 20 11.25 7.25 20.02
C LYS A 20 10.78 5.89 19.51
N TYR A 21 11.61 4.86 19.62
CA TYR A 21 11.23 3.50 19.28
C TYR A 21 10.01 3.03 20.07
N ARG A 22 10.01 3.24 21.39
CA ARG A 22 8.88 2.84 22.27
C ARG A 22 7.61 3.61 21.95
N SER A 23 7.70 4.90 21.64
CA SER A 23 6.53 5.72 21.29
C SER A 23 5.85 5.33 19.97
N HIS A 24 6.58 4.67 19.07
CA HIS A 24 6.04 4.21 17.78
C HIS A 24 5.62 2.73 17.77
N MET A 25 5.59 2.05 18.91
CA MET A 25 5.31 0.60 18.98
C MET A 25 3.95 0.23 18.37
N GLU A 26 2.90 0.99 18.65
CA GLU A 26 1.56 0.78 18.09
C GLU A 26 1.56 0.93 16.57
N TRP A 27 2.32 1.91 16.04
CA TRP A 27 2.45 2.09 14.61
C TRP A 27 3.12 0.88 13.94
N TYR A 28 4.21 0.33 14.53
CA TYR A 28 4.88 -0.85 13.96
C TYR A 28 3.95 -2.06 13.93
N GLN A 29 3.20 -2.29 14.99
CA GLN A 29 2.24 -3.39 15.07
C GLN A 29 1.11 -3.22 14.04
N SER A 30 0.56 -2.02 13.92
CA SER A 30 -0.46 -1.69 12.93
C SER A 30 0.04 -1.89 11.49
N GLU A 31 1.28 -1.46 11.19
CA GLU A 31 1.82 -1.63 9.83
C GLU A 31 2.09 -3.10 9.47
N ILE A 32 2.59 -3.91 10.41
CA ILE A 32 2.81 -5.34 10.17
C ILE A 32 1.49 -6.06 9.91
N SER A 33 0.41 -5.70 10.62
CA SER A 33 -0.91 -6.31 10.44
C SER A 33 -1.56 -5.98 9.09
N LYS A 34 -1.08 -4.96 8.36
CA LYS A 34 -1.53 -4.66 6.99
C LYS A 34 -1.01 -5.63 5.93
N CYS A 35 -0.10 -6.53 6.27
CA CYS A 35 0.29 -7.63 5.39
C CYS A 35 -0.74 -8.75 5.43
N THR A 36 -0.71 -9.61 4.42
CA THR A 36 -1.38 -10.91 4.54
C THR A 36 -0.57 -11.78 5.50
N TYR A 37 -1.15 -12.21 6.59
CA TYR A 37 -0.48 -13.01 7.60
C TYR A 37 -1.38 -14.11 8.15
N ARG A 38 -0.79 -15.08 8.83
CA ARG A 38 -1.48 -15.97 9.76
C ARG A 38 -1.35 -15.38 11.15
N GLN A 39 -2.17 -15.82 12.09
CA GLN A 39 -2.07 -15.39 13.49
C GLN A 39 -0.61 -15.46 13.96
N PHE A 40 -0.11 -14.36 14.54
CA PHE A 40 1.26 -14.29 15.01
C PHE A 40 1.48 -15.13 16.24
N THR A 41 2.63 -15.83 16.28
CA THR A 41 3.13 -16.53 17.45
C THR A 41 4.58 -16.15 17.68
N THR A 42 5.08 -16.37 18.90
CA THR A 42 6.50 -16.17 19.22
C THR A 42 7.38 -17.32 18.69
N GLY A 43 6.78 -18.41 18.25
CA GLY A 43 7.50 -19.59 17.76
C GLY A 43 8.58 -20.05 18.75
N PHE A 44 9.81 -20.23 18.28
CA PHE A 44 10.97 -20.66 19.08
C PHE A 44 11.70 -19.52 19.80
N TYR A 45 11.16 -18.31 19.81
CA TYR A 45 11.92 -17.11 20.21
C TYR A 45 12.28 -17.11 21.71
N PHE A 46 11.39 -17.58 22.58
CA PHE A 46 11.58 -17.56 24.04
C PHE A 46 11.81 -18.94 24.64
N HIS A 47 11.19 -19.99 24.08
CA HIS A 47 11.31 -21.36 24.54
C HIS A 47 10.98 -22.35 23.41
N LYS A 48 11.23 -23.63 23.64
CA LYS A 48 10.82 -24.68 22.70
C LYS A 48 9.28 -24.68 22.61
N PRO A 49 8.70 -24.67 21.39
CA PRO A 49 7.24 -24.73 21.23
C PRO A 49 6.65 -25.96 21.90
N ASP A 50 5.53 -25.76 22.55
CA ASP A 50 4.67 -26.78 23.13
C ASP A 50 3.32 -26.84 22.39
N GLU A 51 2.36 -27.61 22.91
CA GLU A 51 1.04 -27.77 22.30
C GLU A 51 0.27 -26.46 22.18
N ASP A 52 0.48 -25.51 23.11
CA ASP A 52 -0.19 -24.20 23.14
C ASP A 52 0.40 -23.21 22.10
N THR A 53 1.58 -23.50 21.57
CA THR A 53 2.27 -22.64 20.60
C THR A 53 1.79 -22.91 19.17
N GLN A 54 1.10 -24.00 18.91
CA GLN A 54 0.52 -24.35 17.62
C GLN A 54 -0.93 -23.89 17.54
N ILE A 55 -1.23 -23.06 16.54
CA ILE A 55 -2.60 -22.60 16.28
C ILE A 55 -3.29 -23.64 15.41
N TYR A 56 -4.12 -24.49 16.03
CA TYR A 56 -4.88 -25.52 15.32
C TYR A 56 -6.21 -25.01 14.75
N ASP A 57 -6.72 -23.88 15.25
CA ASP A 57 -8.10 -23.45 15.02
C ASP A 57 -8.34 -22.73 13.69
N SER A 58 -7.32 -22.26 12.97
CA SER A 58 -7.51 -21.74 11.63
C SER A 58 -6.26 -21.76 10.75
N ASN A 59 -6.41 -22.32 9.56
CA ASN A 59 -5.47 -22.14 8.44
C ASN A 59 -5.76 -20.86 7.63
N THR A 60 -6.61 -19.97 8.18
CA THR A 60 -7.10 -18.78 7.46
C THR A 60 -6.06 -17.68 7.45
N TYR A 61 -5.76 -17.18 6.25
CA TYR A 61 -4.96 -15.98 6.10
C TYR A 61 -5.80 -14.76 6.46
N ILE A 62 -5.26 -13.90 7.31
CA ILE A 62 -5.81 -12.58 7.61
C ILE A 62 -5.22 -11.61 6.60
N SER A 63 -6.07 -10.88 5.91
CA SER A 63 -5.67 -9.87 4.94
C SER A 63 -6.67 -8.71 5.00
N GLU A 64 -6.27 -7.64 5.66
CA GLU A 64 -7.09 -6.43 5.83
C GLU A 64 -6.86 -5.43 4.71
N TYR A 65 -5.77 -5.54 3.97
CA TYR A 65 -5.40 -4.65 2.89
C TYR A 65 -5.26 -5.38 1.56
N VAL A 66 -5.64 -4.69 0.48
CA VAL A 66 -5.49 -5.14 -0.90
C VAL A 66 -4.39 -4.33 -1.57
N TYR A 67 -3.42 -5.00 -2.15
CA TYR A 67 -2.36 -4.39 -2.96
C TYR A 67 -2.92 -4.00 -4.33
N LEU A 68 -2.84 -2.71 -4.69
CA LEU A 68 -3.36 -2.19 -5.96
C LEU A 68 -2.30 -2.10 -7.06
N GLY A 69 -1.08 -1.73 -6.71
CA GLY A 69 0.02 -1.60 -7.65
C GLY A 69 1.21 -0.84 -7.07
N ILE A 70 2.27 -0.74 -7.87
CA ILE A 70 3.45 0.07 -7.59
C ILE A 70 3.57 1.19 -8.62
N VAL A 71 3.95 2.37 -8.18
CA VAL A 71 4.21 3.51 -9.05
C VAL A 71 5.46 3.24 -9.89
N LYS A 72 5.30 3.18 -11.19
CA LYS A 72 6.39 2.97 -12.16
C LYS A 72 7.01 4.30 -12.61
N GLU A 73 6.17 5.28 -12.86
CA GLU A 73 6.53 6.61 -13.33
C GLU A 73 5.59 7.65 -12.72
N THR A 74 6.02 8.89 -12.64
CA THR A 74 5.20 10.02 -12.22
C THR A 74 5.20 11.10 -13.32
N SER A 75 4.11 11.86 -13.43
CA SER A 75 4.01 12.97 -14.36
C SER A 75 3.08 14.06 -13.83
N GLU A 76 3.42 15.31 -14.06
CA GLU A 76 2.51 16.44 -13.84
C GLU A 76 1.50 16.62 -14.99
N TRP A 77 1.71 15.93 -16.12
CA TRP A 77 0.91 16.07 -17.32
C TRP A 77 0.65 14.72 -17.98
N VAL A 78 -0.59 14.48 -18.36
CA VAL A 78 -0.98 13.31 -19.16
C VAL A 78 -1.86 13.77 -20.32
N GLU A 79 -1.76 13.09 -21.45
CA GLU A 79 -2.58 13.35 -22.62
C GLU A 79 -3.88 12.55 -22.52
N ASP A 80 -5.00 13.25 -22.51
CA ASP A 80 -6.34 12.70 -22.49
C ASP A 80 -6.97 12.87 -23.87
N ALA A 81 -7.44 11.82 -24.49
CA ALA A 81 -7.98 11.82 -25.84
C ALA A 81 -9.20 12.76 -26.02
N SER A 82 -9.95 13.02 -24.93
CA SER A 82 -11.16 13.88 -24.98
C SER A 82 -10.88 15.33 -24.60
N PHE A 83 -9.92 15.58 -23.71
CA PHE A 83 -9.67 16.90 -23.11
C PHE A 83 -8.29 17.47 -23.42
N GLY A 84 -7.45 16.72 -24.14
CA GLY A 84 -6.07 17.13 -24.44
C GLY A 84 -5.15 17.02 -23.22
N LYS A 85 -4.19 17.92 -23.10
CA LYS A 85 -3.18 17.87 -22.04
C LYS A 85 -3.75 18.31 -20.70
N ARG A 86 -3.74 17.41 -19.71
CA ARG A 86 -4.24 17.64 -18.34
C ARG A 86 -3.08 17.77 -17.37
N LYS A 87 -3.17 18.73 -16.43
CA LYS A 87 -2.23 18.89 -15.33
C LYS A 87 -2.79 18.28 -14.05
N GLY A 88 -1.95 17.51 -13.32
CA GLY A 88 -2.33 16.87 -12.07
C GLY A 88 -1.17 16.04 -11.50
N PHE A 89 -1.43 15.33 -10.42
CA PHE A 89 -0.48 14.35 -9.85
C PHE A 89 -0.77 12.97 -10.45
N PHE A 90 -0.14 12.69 -11.59
CA PHE A 90 -0.34 11.42 -12.28
C PHE A 90 0.74 10.41 -11.91
N VAL A 91 0.30 9.19 -11.63
CA VAL A 91 1.16 8.02 -11.43
C VAL A 91 0.84 6.94 -12.46
N LYS A 92 1.86 6.39 -13.09
CA LYS A 92 1.72 5.23 -13.97
C LYS A 92 1.87 3.96 -13.16
N ILE A 93 0.89 3.11 -13.20
CA ILE A 93 0.87 1.85 -12.46
C ILE A 93 0.56 0.67 -13.37
N GLU A 94 1.04 -0.52 -12.98
CA GLU A 94 0.54 -1.80 -13.45
C GLU A 94 -0.44 -2.33 -12.41
N GLN A 95 -1.72 -2.29 -12.71
CA GLN A 95 -2.80 -2.63 -11.80
C GLN A 95 -2.76 -4.12 -11.42
N LYS A 96 -2.96 -4.43 -10.15
CA LYS A 96 -2.96 -5.80 -9.61
C LYS A 96 -4.33 -6.23 -9.07
N ASN A 97 -5.09 -5.30 -8.53
CA ASN A 97 -6.46 -5.53 -8.06
C ASN A 97 -7.36 -4.36 -8.48
N LYS A 98 -8.67 -4.63 -8.58
CA LYS A 98 -9.65 -3.63 -9.01
C LYS A 98 -9.74 -2.47 -8.03
N PHE A 99 -9.83 -1.26 -8.58
CA PHE A 99 -10.23 -0.04 -7.91
C PHE A 99 -10.89 0.91 -8.91
N CYS A 100 -11.54 1.95 -8.42
CA CYS A 100 -12.37 2.85 -9.21
C CYS A 100 -11.98 4.33 -9.00
N VAL A 101 -12.39 5.16 -9.93
CA VAL A 101 -12.39 6.62 -9.73
C VAL A 101 -13.30 6.95 -8.54
N GLY A 102 -12.83 7.85 -7.68
CA GLY A 102 -13.51 8.22 -6.44
C GLY A 102 -13.04 7.45 -5.20
N ASP A 103 -12.39 6.30 -5.37
CA ASP A 103 -11.90 5.51 -4.23
C ASP A 103 -10.84 6.28 -3.42
N TRP A 104 -10.89 6.11 -2.10
CA TRP A 104 -9.84 6.51 -1.20
C TRP A 104 -8.85 5.36 -1.00
N ILE A 105 -7.60 5.62 -1.31
CA ILE A 105 -6.53 4.63 -1.22
C ILE A 105 -5.37 5.14 -0.36
N GLU A 106 -4.52 4.23 0.10
CA GLU A 106 -3.32 4.58 0.84
C GLU A 106 -2.08 4.41 -0.06
N VAL A 107 -1.26 5.45 -0.13
CA VAL A 107 0.07 5.44 -0.73
C VAL A 107 1.08 5.17 0.38
N MET A 108 1.72 4.02 0.31
CA MET A 108 2.76 3.60 1.24
C MET A 108 4.13 4.07 0.75
N GLN A 109 4.74 4.99 1.48
CA GLN A 109 6.03 5.61 1.16
C GLN A 109 7.16 5.09 2.06
N PRO A 110 8.44 5.25 1.66
CA PRO A 110 9.59 5.00 2.52
C PRO A 110 9.53 5.78 3.85
N GLY A 111 10.31 5.35 4.85
CA GLY A 111 10.40 6.04 6.14
C GLY A 111 9.15 5.97 7.02
N GLY A 112 8.19 5.11 6.68
CA GLY A 112 6.97 4.90 7.49
C GLY A 112 5.84 5.89 7.18
N ARG A 113 5.96 6.71 6.15
CA ARG A 113 4.94 7.66 5.75
C ARG A 113 3.83 6.97 4.94
N ASN A 114 2.59 7.15 5.33
CA ASN A 114 1.41 6.72 4.60
C ASN A 114 0.57 7.96 4.25
N LEU A 115 0.15 8.07 2.99
CA LEU A 115 -0.72 9.14 2.53
C LEU A 115 -2.08 8.57 2.15
N SER A 116 -3.14 9.12 2.72
CA SER A 116 -4.50 8.90 2.21
C SER A 116 -4.73 9.85 1.04
N VAL A 117 -5.09 9.28 -0.11
CA VAL A 117 -5.33 10.00 -1.36
C VAL A 117 -6.60 9.50 -2.03
N GLN A 118 -7.25 10.37 -2.79
CA GLN A 118 -8.39 9.99 -3.61
C GLN A 118 -7.93 9.77 -5.05
N VAL A 119 -8.49 8.77 -5.71
CA VAL A 119 -8.36 8.55 -7.16
C VAL A 119 -9.28 9.51 -7.88
N LEU A 120 -8.73 10.48 -8.61
CA LEU A 120 -9.49 11.53 -9.26
C LEU A 120 -9.87 11.16 -10.70
N SER A 121 -8.98 10.48 -11.41
CA SER A 121 -9.24 9.97 -12.76
C SER A 121 -8.30 8.83 -13.11
N MET A 122 -8.66 8.05 -14.13
CA MET A 122 -7.82 7.01 -14.70
C MET A 122 -7.82 7.11 -16.22
N ILE A 123 -6.64 6.95 -16.83
CA ILE A 123 -6.43 7.10 -18.28
C ILE A 123 -5.62 5.91 -18.77
N THR A 124 -6.05 5.25 -19.84
CA THR A 124 -5.30 4.15 -20.46
C THR A 124 -4.05 4.68 -21.17
N GLN A 125 -3.19 3.78 -21.63
CA GLN A 125 -2.00 4.17 -22.40
C GLN A 125 -2.37 4.82 -23.75
N GLU A 126 -3.55 4.52 -24.27
CA GLU A 126 -4.11 5.10 -25.50
C GLU A 126 -4.80 6.46 -25.26
N GLY A 127 -4.75 6.98 -24.04
CA GLY A 127 -5.34 8.28 -23.69
C GLY A 127 -6.84 8.22 -23.38
N GLN A 128 -7.44 7.05 -23.26
CA GLN A 128 -8.88 6.91 -22.99
C GLN A 128 -9.16 6.98 -21.49
N ALA A 129 -10.12 7.82 -21.08
CA ALA A 129 -10.60 7.87 -19.71
C ALA A 129 -11.41 6.61 -19.37
N VAL A 130 -11.18 6.06 -18.18
CA VAL A 130 -11.89 4.88 -17.66
C VAL A 130 -12.29 5.10 -16.21
N GLU A 131 -13.46 4.56 -15.83
CA GLU A 131 -13.99 4.69 -14.47
C GLU A 131 -13.45 3.63 -13.50
N SER A 132 -12.94 2.53 -14.03
CA SER A 132 -12.40 1.43 -13.22
C SER A 132 -11.27 0.70 -13.93
N ALA A 133 -10.43 0.03 -13.16
CA ALA A 133 -9.36 -0.85 -13.63
C ALA A 133 -9.74 -2.31 -13.30
N PRO A 134 -10.53 -3.01 -14.15
CA PRO A 134 -11.04 -4.34 -13.83
C PRO A 134 -10.07 -5.48 -14.13
N HIS A 135 -9.07 -5.27 -14.99
CA HIS A 135 -8.20 -6.33 -15.49
C HIS A 135 -6.80 -6.28 -14.87
N PRO A 136 -6.37 -7.31 -14.11
CA PRO A 136 -5.00 -7.39 -13.60
C PRO A 136 -3.96 -7.28 -14.72
N GLY A 137 -2.90 -6.51 -14.46
CA GLY A 137 -1.83 -6.25 -15.44
C GLY A 137 -2.08 -5.09 -16.39
N GLN A 138 -3.24 -4.44 -16.32
CA GLN A 138 -3.51 -3.24 -17.10
C GLN A 138 -2.58 -2.10 -16.63
N VAL A 139 -1.94 -1.41 -17.60
CA VAL A 139 -1.12 -0.24 -17.32
C VAL A 139 -1.97 1.01 -17.52
N LEU A 140 -2.00 1.85 -16.47
CA LEU A 140 -2.84 3.04 -16.42
C LEU A 140 -2.05 4.22 -15.88
N TRP A 141 -2.42 5.42 -16.33
CA TRP A 141 -2.16 6.66 -15.64
C TRP A 141 -3.32 6.94 -14.67
N VAL A 142 -3.00 7.12 -13.40
CA VAL A 142 -3.97 7.40 -12.33
C VAL A 142 -3.66 8.77 -11.76
N GLU A 143 -4.65 9.65 -11.79
CA GLU A 143 -4.56 10.96 -11.14
C GLU A 143 -4.91 10.81 -9.66
N LEU A 144 -4.04 11.28 -8.80
CA LEU A 144 -4.20 11.25 -7.35
C LEU A 144 -4.44 12.66 -6.81
N SER A 145 -5.15 12.76 -5.68
CA SER A 145 -5.39 14.04 -5.01
C SER A 145 -4.13 14.66 -4.36
N LYS A 146 -3.06 13.89 -4.23
CA LYS A 146 -1.74 14.33 -3.72
C LYS A 146 -0.63 13.65 -4.50
N GLU A 147 0.55 14.26 -4.46
CA GLU A 147 1.75 13.73 -5.08
C GLU A 147 2.21 12.41 -4.46
N ALA A 148 2.65 11.50 -5.30
CA ALA A 148 3.30 10.25 -4.93
C ALA A 148 4.59 10.09 -5.75
N ASP A 149 5.54 9.33 -5.21
CA ASP A 149 6.85 9.14 -5.81
C ASP A 149 6.98 7.81 -6.54
N GLN A 150 7.95 7.71 -7.42
CA GLN A 150 8.30 6.44 -8.07
C GLN A 150 8.66 5.40 -7.00
N PHE A 151 8.17 4.18 -7.19
CA PHE A 151 8.26 3.02 -6.29
C PHE A 151 7.35 3.08 -5.05
N ASP A 152 6.57 4.12 -4.86
CA ASP A 152 5.50 4.10 -3.86
C ASP A 152 4.50 2.97 -4.14
N ILE A 153 3.92 2.41 -3.09
CA ILE A 153 3.00 1.29 -3.20
C ILE A 153 1.58 1.76 -2.89
N LEU A 154 0.65 1.46 -3.80
CA LEU A 154 -0.77 1.74 -3.65
C LEU A 154 -1.46 0.53 -3.02
N ARG A 155 -2.25 0.76 -1.96
CA ARG A 155 -3.05 -0.25 -1.27
C ARG A 155 -4.35 0.34 -0.74
N VAL A 156 -5.34 -0.51 -0.44
CA VAL A 156 -6.62 -0.10 0.14
C VAL A 156 -7.04 -1.08 1.24
N GLY A 157 -7.63 -0.56 2.31
CA GLY A 157 -8.27 -1.39 3.34
C GLY A 157 -9.55 -2.03 2.82
N LYS A 158 -9.81 -3.28 3.19
CA LYS A 158 -11.01 -4.01 2.73
C LYS A 158 -12.32 -3.42 3.25
N ASP A 159 -12.28 -2.73 4.37
CA ASP A 159 -13.46 -2.11 4.98
C ASP A 159 -13.87 -0.78 4.30
N VAL A 160 -13.14 -0.35 3.27
CA VAL A 160 -13.37 0.91 2.53
C VAL A 160 -14.00 0.66 1.15
N GLN A 161 -14.29 -0.61 0.80
CA GLN A 161 -14.93 -0.98 -0.47
C GLN A 161 -16.45 -1.12 -0.35
#